data_3438699a590d34d0eecc64a5740972c7
#
_entry.id   3438699a590d34d0eecc64a5740972c7
#
_cell.length_a   1.000
_cell.length_b   1.000
_cell.length_c   1.000
_cell.angle_alpha   90.00
_cell.angle_beta   90.00
_cell.angle_gamma   90.00
#
_symmetry.space_group_name_H-M   'P 1'
#
loop_
_entity.id
_entity.type
_entity.pdbx_description
1 polymer ?
#
loop_
_entity_poly.entity_id
_entity_poly.type
_entity_poly.pdbx_seq_one_letter_code
_entity_poly.pdbx_strand_id
1 'polypeptide(L)'
;MVVSAALVGAMLPSAFSEEATDAVEAKLTEMTLREKVGQLFWVRPEALDFSLNPEKKKLTQTMRQNLEQYPVGGIVVFKGNIQDESQLSSLIADFQSASKIPMIVAVDEEGGSVARLANHEAFSLPKYKSARDIGATGDPEQARQMGRTIGSYLRAYGFNLDFAPVADVDSNPANPVIGRRAYSTDAQQAAQMVTAAVEGFHEAGMLCTVKHFPGHGDTGQDSHYGTATSYKTWEEMKATEMLPFEAGIAAGVDVVMTAHITTPNATADGLPASLSYTMITERLRGELGFQGVIVTDALGMNAIKKYFAPAESAVAALCAGVDVLLMPSDLRAAFDGVIRAVEDGTLSEERLNESVRRILTLKQKAGLDLRGSAAAEQPLPEKTPDTKCSFSDWLKKLWSGADSAA
;
A
#
# COMPACT_ATOMS: atom_id res chain seq x y z
N MET A 1 2.77 57.42 0.64
CA MET A 1 2.27 56.04 0.58
C MET A 1 3.20 55.25 -0.32
N VAL A 2 4.05 54.44 0.24
CA VAL A 2 4.97 53.55 -0.49
C VAL A 2 4.40 52.17 -0.35
N VAL A 3 3.95 51.55 -1.45
CA VAL A 3 3.47 50.18 -1.49
C VAL A 3 4.68 49.27 -1.68
N SER A 4 5.03 48.51 -0.65
CA SER A 4 6.06 47.48 -0.73
C SER A 4 5.45 46.23 -1.36
N ALA A 5 5.89 45.87 -2.54
CA ALA A 5 5.60 44.59 -3.17
C ALA A 5 6.50 43.52 -2.56
N ALA A 6 5.89 42.55 -1.89
CA ALA A 6 6.61 41.35 -1.43
C ALA A 6 6.83 40.42 -2.63
N LEU A 7 8.08 40.19 -3.03
CA LEU A 7 8.48 39.12 -3.94
C LEU A 7 8.27 37.77 -3.21
N VAL A 8 7.34 36.99 -3.71
CA VAL A 8 7.25 35.55 -3.41
C VAL A 8 8.37 34.88 -4.21
N GLY A 9 9.45 34.53 -3.55
CA GLY A 9 10.53 33.75 -4.15
C GLY A 9 10.06 32.33 -4.44
N ALA A 10 9.97 31.99 -5.73
CA ALA A 10 9.85 30.60 -6.15
C ALA A 10 11.14 29.86 -5.70
N MET A 11 11.00 28.92 -4.77
CA MET A 11 12.08 27.99 -4.44
C MET A 11 12.35 27.14 -5.69
N LEU A 12 13.54 27.26 -6.24
CA LEU A 12 14.06 26.35 -7.27
C LEU A 12 14.16 24.92 -6.67
N PRO A 13 13.82 23.87 -7.42
CA PRO A 13 14.05 22.49 -6.98
C PRO A 13 15.51 22.29 -6.70
N SER A 14 15.84 21.75 -5.53
CA SER A 14 17.21 21.55 -5.10
C SER A 14 17.89 20.46 -5.95
N ALA A 15 19.22 20.56 -6.17
CA ALA A 15 20.02 19.58 -6.89
C ALA A 15 19.82 18.14 -6.36
N PHE A 16 19.46 17.99 -5.09
CA PHE A 16 19.04 16.72 -4.48
C PHE A 16 17.83 16.06 -5.15
N SER A 17 16.92 16.83 -5.75
CA SER A 17 15.72 16.28 -6.42
C SER A 17 16.01 15.76 -7.82
N GLU A 18 16.96 16.35 -8.53
CA GLU A 18 17.39 15.89 -9.87
C GLU A 18 18.20 14.60 -9.80
N GLU A 19 19.22 14.52 -8.95
CA GLU A 19 20.00 13.28 -8.74
C GLU A 19 19.13 12.11 -8.26
N ALA A 20 18.13 12.36 -7.44
CA ALA A 20 17.19 11.33 -6.98
C ALA A 20 16.32 10.81 -8.12
N THR A 21 15.81 11.69 -8.96
CA THR A 21 15.01 11.32 -10.15
C THR A 21 15.86 10.54 -11.14
N ASP A 22 17.08 10.97 -11.40
CA ASP A 22 18.02 10.31 -12.32
C ASP A 22 18.35 8.88 -11.85
N ALA A 23 18.51 8.66 -10.53
CA ALA A 23 18.80 7.34 -9.98
C ALA A 23 17.59 6.37 -10.10
N VAL A 24 16.35 6.87 -9.99
CA VAL A 24 15.13 6.09 -10.21
C VAL A 24 15.01 5.67 -11.67
N GLU A 25 15.18 6.62 -12.61
CA GLU A 25 15.07 6.33 -14.04
C GLU A 25 16.19 5.41 -14.54
N ALA A 26 17.41 5.60 -14.04
CA ALA A 26 18.52 4.70 -14.33
C ALA A 26 18.21 3.28 -13.86
N LYS A 27 17.73 3.14 -12.60
CA LYS A 27 17.35 1.82 -12.06
C LYS A 27 16.22 1.19 -12.86
N LEU A 28 15.17 1.95 -13.16
CA LEU A 28 14.03 1.47 -13.95
C LEU A 28 14.44 0.94 -15.33
N THR A 29 15.41 1.59 -15.97
CA THR A 29 15.94 1.20 -17.28
C THR A 29 16.76 -0.09 -17.23
N GLU A 30 17.48 -0.35 -16.12
CA GLU A 30 18.27 -1.56 -15.91
C GLU A 30 17.44 -2.80 -15.57
N MET A 31 16.21 -2.61 -15.09
CA MET A 31 15.38 -3.71 -14.59
C MET A 31 14.81 -4.56 -15.69
N THR A 32 14.89 -5.87 -15.52
CA THR A 32 14.16 -6.86 -16.34
C THR A 32 12.66 -6.80 -16.05
N LEU A 33 11.82 -7.31 -16.97
CA LEU A 33 10.37 -7.40 -16.77
C LEU A 33 10.02 -8.10 -15.45
N ARG A 34 10.70 -9.21 -15.11
CA ARG A 34 10.48 -9.93 -13.85
C ARG A 34 10.83 -9.09 -12.62
N GLU A 35 11.89 -8.33 -12.65
CA GLU A 35 12.26 -7.42 -11.56
C GLU A 35 11.24 -6.28 -11.43
N LYS A 36 10.78 -5.69 -12.53
CA LYS A 36 9.72 -4.67 -12.53
C LYS A 36 8.42 -5.22 -11.94
N VAL A 37 7.95 -6.37 -12.42
CA VAL A 37 6.74 -7.03 -11.90
C VAL A 37 6.92 -7.41 -10.44
N GLY A 38 8.10 -7.86 -10.04
CA GLY A 38 8.40 -8.18 -8.65
C GLY A 38 8.19 -7.02 -7.70
N GLN A 39 8.52 -5.79 -8.10
CA GLN A 39 8.35 -4.60 -7.24
C GLN A 39 6.89 -4.35 -6.86
N LEU A 40 5.96 -4.80 -7.68
CA LEU A 40 4.52 -4.64 -7.44
C LEU A 40 3.99 -5.54 -6.31
N PHE A 41 4.73 -6.55 -5.88
CA PHE A 41 4.29 -7.52 -4.87
C PHE A 41 4.93 -7.27 -3.51
N TRP A 42 4.10 -7.01 -2.50
CA TRP A 42 4.52 -7.02 -1.10
C TRP A 42 3.82 -8.18 -0.39
N VAL A 43 4.62 -9.09 0.17
CA VAL A 43 4.13 -10.39 0.62
C VAL A 43 4.62 -10.73 2.03
N ARG A 44 3.95 -11.66 2.69
CA ARG A 44 4.48 -12.23 3.92
C ARG A 44 5.69 -13.11 3.62
N PRO A 45 6.70 -13.19 4.51
CA PRO A 45 7.88 -14.03 4.30
C PRO A 45 7.57 -15.46 3.83
N GLU A 46 6.61 -16.12 4.46
CA GLU A 46 6.21 -17.49 4.15
C GLU A 46 5.55 -17.66 2.77
N ALA A 47 5.09 -16.60 2.12
CA ALA A 47 4.60 -16.68 0.74
C ALA A 47 5.69 -17.02 -0.28
N LEU A 48 6.96 -16.87 0.11
CA LEU A 48 8.11 -17.31 -0.68
C LEU A 48 8.52 -18.75 -0.39
N ASP A 49 7.92 -19.42 0.61
CA ASP A 49 8.12 -20.83 0.90
C ASP A 49 6.90 -21.63 0.43
N PHE A 50 7.01 -22.23 -0.75
CA PHE A 50 5.91 -22.97 -1.37
C PHE A 50 5.76 -24.39 -0.81
N SER A 51 6.33 -24.70 0.35
CA SER A 51 6.17 -25.97 1.04
C SER A 51 4.81 -26.08 1.75
N LEU A 52 4.44 -27.31 2.14
CA LEU A 52 3.20 -27.55 2.90
C LEU A 52 3.25 -26.93 4.31
N ASN A 53 4.44 -26.81 4.89
CA ASN A 53 4.67 -26.25 6.23
C ASN A 53 5.74 -25.14 6.14
N PRO A 54 5.39 -23.97 5.62
CA PRO A 54 6.34 -22.90 5.41
C PRO A 54 6.91 -22.37 6.72
N GLU A 55 8.23 -22.14 6.74
CA GLU A 55 8.87 -21.44 7.85
C GLU A 55 8.42 -19.98 7.88
N LYS A 56 8.24 -19.43 9.06
CA LYS A 56 7.71 -18.09 9.25
C LYS A 56 8.68 -17.12 9.91
N LYS A 57 9.72 -17.64 10.57
CA LYS A 57 10.57 -16.85 11.47
C LYS A 57 12.02 -16.69 10.99
N LYS A 58 12.37 -17.25 9.84
CA LYS A 58 13.70 -17.10 9.22
C LYS A 58 13.62 -17.18 7.70
N LEU A 59 14.61 -16.63 7.03
CA LEU A 59 14.81 -16.78 5.60
C LEU A 59 15.44 -18.13 5.31
N THR A 60 14.64 -19.08 4.75
CA THR A 60 15.12 -20.41 4.38
C THR A 60 15.86 -20.39 3.04
N GLN A 61 16.59 -21.48 2.74
CA GLN A 61 17.22 -21.65 1.43
C GLN A 61 16.18 -21.69 0.30
N THR A 62 15.02 -22.30 0.53
CA THR A 62 13.90 -22.31 -0.43
C THR A 62 13.40 -20.91 -0.72
N MET A 63 13.20 -20.08 0.32
CA MET A 63 12.78 -18.69 0.14
C MET A 63 13.83 -17.88 -0.64
N ARG A 64 15.15 -18.09 -0.39
CA ARG A 64 16.22 -17.43 -1.14
C ARG A 64 16.14 -17.77 -2.63
N GLN A 65 15.99 -19.05 -2.97
CA GLN A 65 15.86 -19.52 -4.36
C GLN A 65 14.59 -18.96 -5.03
N ASN A 66 13.48 -18.95 -4.29
CA ASN A 66 12.24 -18.40 -4.81
C ASN A 66 12.28 -16.86 -4.96
N LEU A 67 13.06 -16.18 -4.12
CA LEU A 67 13.27 -14.73 -4.23
C LEU A 67 14.04 -14.35 -5.52
N GLU A 68 14.94 -15.22 -6.00
CA GLU A 68 15.60 -15.05 -7.30
C GLU A 68 14.60 -15.15 -8.45
N GLN A 69 13.63 -16.05 -8.35
CA GLN A 69 12.60 -16.27 -9.36
C GLN A 69 11.44 -15.27 -9.27
N TYR A 70 11.07 -14.87 -8.05
CA TYR A 70 9.99 -13.94 -7.72
C TYR A 70 10.57 -12.78 -6.88
N PRO A 71 11.27 -11.81 -7.51
CA PRO A 71 12.00 -10.75 -6.82
C PRO A 71 11.05 -9.69 -6.25
N VAL A 72 10.27 -10.06 -5.21
CA VAL A 72 9.24 -9.21 -4.61
C VAL A 72 9.81 -7.90 -4.08
N GLY A 73 9.03 -6.81 -4.23
CA GLY A 73 9.42 -5.45 -3.86
C GLY A 73 9.38 -5.17 -2.36
N GLY A 74 8.69 -6.01 -1.58
CA GLY A 74 8.60 -5.85 -0.14
C GLY A 74 8.12 -7.07 0.61
N ILE A 75 8.38 -7.07 1.92
CA ILE A 75 7.84 -8.04 2.87
C ILE A 75 6.98 -7.34 3.93
N VAL A 76 5.94 -8.04 4.38
CA VAL A 76 5.04 -7.59 5.44
C VAL A 76 5.14 -8.55 6.62
N VAL A 77 5.53 -8.02 7.77
CA VAL A 77 5.77 -8.81 8.97
C VAL A 77 4.51 -8.87 9.82
N PHE A 78 4.09 -10.07 10.16
CA PHE A 78 2.96 -10.34 11.04
C PHE A 78 3.42 -10.99 12.36
N LYS A 79 2.53 -11.02 13.36
CA LYS A 79 2.81 -11.63 14.66
C LYS A 79 3.43 -13.04 14.56
N GLY A 80 3.02 -13.85 13.57
CA GLY A 80 3.55 -15.19 13.33
C GLY A 80 5.01 -15.24 12.87
N ASN A 81 5.54 -14.11 12.36
CA ASN A 81 6.92 -13.98 11.91
C ASN A 81 7.87 -13.55 13.05
N ILE A 82 7.32 -13.16 14.19
CA ILE A 82 8.05 -12.59 15.32
C ILE A 82 8.22 -13.64 16.41
N GLN A 83 9.43 -13.72 16.96
CA GLN A 83 9.74 -14.51 18.15
C GLN A 83 10.30 -13.62 19.26
N ASP A 84 11.31 -12.82 18.95
CA ASP A 84 11.97 -11.88 19.84
C ASP A 84 12.66 -10.77 19.01
N GLU A 85 13.23 -9.79 19.68
CA GLU A 85 13.88 -8.63 19.06
C GLU A 85 15.05 -9.02 18.14
N SER A 86 15.92 -9.95 18.61
CA SER A 86 17.10 -10.38 17.87
C SER A 86 16.72 -11.18 16.61
N GLN A 87 15.75 -12.10 16.74
CA GLN A 87 15.26 -12.87 15.61
C GLN A 87 14.59 -11.97 14.57
N LEU A 88 13.77 -10.99 14.99
CA LEU A 88 13.10 -10.08 14.08
C LEU A 88 14.11 -9.24 13.28
N SER A 89 15.08 -8.62 13.96
CA SER A 89 16.13 -7.84 13.29
C SER A 89 16.95 -8.68 12.31
N SER A 90 17.26 -9.93 12.69
CA SER A 90 17.96 -10.87 11.81
C SER A 90 17.13 -11.27 10.60
N LEU A 91 15.83 -11.55 10.77
CA LEU A 91 14.91 -11.85 9.67
C LEU A 91 14.87 -10.72 8.64
N ILE A 92 14.72 -9.48 9.10
CA ILE A 92 14.68 -8.29 8.23
C ILE A 92 16.00 -8.10 7.49
N ALA A 93 17.13 -8.18 8.21
CA ALA A 93 18.46 -8.06 7.62
C ALA A 93 18.76 -9.16 6.59
N ASP A 94 18.33 -10.40 6.86
CA ASP A 94 18.48 -11.53 5.95
C ASP A 94 17.72 -11.31 4.63
N PHE A 95 16.48 -10.84 4.70
CA PHE A 95 15.69 -10.51 3.51
C PHE A 95 16.30 -9.35 2.72
N GLN A 96 16.72 -8.28 3.39
CA GLN A 96 17.40 -7.16 2.74
C GLN A 96 18.68 -7.61 2.03
N SER A 97 19.50 -8.44 2.67
CA SER A 97 20.78 -8.93 2.09
C SER A 97 20.58 -9.92 0.94
N ALA A 98 19.45 -10.65 0.92
CA ALA A 98 19.14 -11.61 -0.15
C ALA A 98 18.49 -10.96 -1.36
N SER A 99 18.01 -9.71 -1.24
CA SER A 99 17.31 -9.01 -2.30
C SER A 99 18.27 -8.20 -3.17
N LYS A 100 18.16 -8.32 -4.49
CA LYS A 100 18.93 -7.50 -5.45
C LYS A 100 18.52 -6.02 -5.40
N ILE A 101 17.24 -5.75 -5.16
CA ILE A 101 16.68 -4.41 -5.03
C ILE A 101 16.15 -4.29 -3.61
N PRO A 102 16.61 -3.32 -2.81
CA PRO A 102 16.22 -3.20 -1.40
C PRO A 102 14.70 -3.22 -1.22
N MET A 103 14.24 -3.92 -0.18
CA MET A 103 12.82 -4.15 0.06
C MET A 103 12.16 -3.08 0.89
N ILE A 104 10.90 -2.79 0.63
CA ILE A 104 10.01 -2.24 1.64
C ILE A 104 9.75 -3.33 2.68
N VAL A 105 9.95 -2.98 3.95
CA VAL A 105 9.64 -3.84 5.10
C VAL A 105 8.54 -3.17 5.90
N ALA A 106 7.33 -3.73 5.80
CA ALA A 106 6.12 -3.13 6.34
C ALA A 106 5.54 -3.94 7.50
N VAL A 107 4.74 -3.27 8.32
CA VAL A 107 3.99 -3.85 9.44
C VAL A 107 2.70 -3.09 9.68
N ASP A 108 1.71 -3.72 10.35
CA ASP A 108 0.56 -3.02 10.94
C ASP A 108 0.86 -2.72 12.42
N GLU A 109 1.25 -1.52 12.73
CA GLU A 109 1.51 -1.05 14.09
C GLU A 109 0.67 0.20 14.39
N GLU A 110 -0.67 0.05 14.28
CA GLU A 110 -1.62 1.16 14.45
C GLU A 110 -1.65 1.70 15.90
N GLY A 111 -1.10 0.93 16.83
CA GLY A 111 -1.37 1.06 18.25
C GLY A 111 -2.69 0.37 18.64
N GLY A 112 -3.02 0.30 19.93
CA GLY A 112 -4.23 -0.37 20.41
C GLY A 112 -4.24 -1.86 20.12
N SER A 113 -5.36 -2.38 19.58
CA SER A 113 -5.52 -3.82 19.31
C SER A 113 -4.70 -4.31 18.11
N VAL A 114 -4.38 -3.42 17.17
CA VAL A 114 -3.58 -3.71 15.99
C VAL A 114 -2.18 -3.15 16.20
N ALA A 115 -1.34 -3.96 16.83
CA ALA A 115 0.08 -3.67 17.03
C ALA A 115 0.81 -5.03 17.10
N ARG A 116 1.71 -5.28 16.13
CA ARG A 116 2.37 -6.58 16.01
C ARG A 116 3.55 -6.70 16.97
N LEU A 117 4.27 -5.58 17.22
CA LEU A 117 5.41 -5.52 18.12
C LEU A 117 5.00 -5.14 19.55
N ALA A 118 4.33 -4.00 19.74
CA ALA A 118 4.00 -3.51 21.08
C ALA A 118 3.07 -4.47 21.87
N ASN A 119 2.22 -5.24 21.18
CA ASN A 119 1.38 -6.27 21.82
C ASN A 119 2.04 -7.65 21.91
N HIS A 120 3.28 -7.82 21.43
CA HIS A 120 4.01 -9.08 21.54
C HIS A 120 4.77 -9.12 22.87
N GLU A 121 4.70 -10.27 23.58
CA GLU A 121 5.25 -10.42 24.94
C GLU A 121 6.78 -10.28 25.04
N ALA A 122 7.49 -10.54 23.94
CA ALA A 122 8.95 -10.44 23.87
C ALA A 122 9.47 -8.99 23.80
N PHE A 123 8.57 -7.99 23.69
CA PHE A 123 8.97 -6.59 23.52
C PHE A 123 8.50 -5.73 24.70
N SER A 124 9.37 -4.84 25.14
CA SER A 124 9.06 -3.82 26.16
C SER A 124 8.91 -2.45 25.50
N LEU A 125 7.82 -2.28 24.72
CA LEU A 125 7.53 -1.08 23.93
C LEU A 125 6.37 -0.28 24.52
N PRO A 126 6.29 1.04 24.27
CA PRO A 126 5.13 1.86 24.63
C PRO A 126 3.85 1.30 24.02
N LYS A 127 2.80 1.18 24.83
CA LYS A 127 1.49 0.66 24.42
C LYS A 127 0.45 1.76 24.48
N TYR A 128 -0.37 1.82 23.43
CA TYR A 128 -1.51 2.71 23.34
C TYR A 128 -2.80 1.90 23.48
N LYS A 129 -3.85 2.47 24.11
CA LYS A 129 -5.13 1.76 24.26
C LYS A 129 -5.85 1.64 22.92
N SER A 130 -5.98 2.73 22.20
CA SER A 130 -6.54 2.77 20.84
C SER A 130 -6.36 4.17 20.22
N ALA A 131 -6.51 4.30 18.89
CA ALA A 131 -6.57 5.60 18.23
C ALA A 131 -7.77 6.43 18.75
N ARG A 132 -8.91 5.78 19.07
CA ARG A 132 -10.08 6.43 19.67
C ARG A 132 -9.76 7.12 21.01
N ASP A 133 -8.94 6.51 21.86
CA ASP A 133 -8.54 7.14 23.12
C ASP A 133 -7.64 8.37 22.91
N ILE A 134 -6.80 8.34 21.87
CA ILE A 134 -6.00 9.50 21.44
C ILE A 134 -6.93 10.59 20.89
N GLY A 135 -7.84 10.25 19.98
CA GLY A 135 -8.81 11.21 19.42
C GLY A 135 -9.69 11.85 20.47
N ALA A 136 -10.11 11.08 21.50
CA ALA A 136 -10.93 11.58 22.59
C ALA A 136 -10.25 12.66 23.45
N THR A 137 -8.93 12.82 23.38
CA THR A 137 -8.21 13.92 24.05
C THR A 137 -8.50 15.28 23.39
N GLY A 138 -8.91 15.28 22.12
CA GLY A 138 -9.05 16.51 21.32
C GLY A 138 -7.74 17.22 21.01
N ASP A 139 -6.59 16.62 21.37
CA ASP A 139 -5.25 17.19 21.21
C ASP A 139 -4.46 16.46 20.10
N PRO A 140 -4.29 17.06 18.91
CA PRO A 140 -3.54 16.45 17.81
C PRO A 140 -2.08 16.13 18.16
N GLU A 141 -1.47 16.83 19.11
CA GLU A 141 -0.09 16.54 19.53
C GLU A 141 0.04 15.11 20.11
N GLN A 142 -1.03 14.56 20.70
CA GLN A 142 -1.05 13.17 21.18
C GLN A 142 -0.94 12.17 20.01
N ALA A 143 -1.59 12.46 18.87
CA ALA A 143 -1.47 11.64 17.67
C ALA A 143 -0.07 11.77 17.03
N ARG A 144 0.50 12.99 17.00
CA ARG A 144 1.89 13.24 16.56
C ARG A 144 2.89 12.46 17.42
N GLN A 145 2.76 12.55 18.74
CA GLN A 145 3.62 11.84 19.68
C GLN A 145 3.52 10.32 19.50
N MET A 146 2.31 9.80 19.26
CA MET A 146 2.10 8.37 18.99
C MET A 146 2.81 7.95 17.71
N GLY A 147 2.62 8.66 16.59
CA GLY A 147 3.28 8.39 15.31
C GLY A 147 4.80 8.43 15.43
N ARG A 148 5.36 9.47 16.09
CA ARG A 148 6.80 9.58 16.32
C ARG A 148 7.36 8.43 17.18
N THR A 149 6.65 8.04 18.22
CA THR A 149 7.08 6.95 19.10
C THR A 149 7.08 5.61 18.37
N ILE A 150 5.98 5.30 17.68
CA ILE A 150 5.82 4.06 16.90
C ILE A 150 6.88 4.04 15.78
N GLY A 151 6.98 5.09 14.98
CA GLY A 151 7.95 5.19 13.91
C GLY A 151 9.39 5.01 14.38
N SER A 152 9.75 5.58 15.55
CA SER A 152 11.10 5.47 16.09
C SER A 152 11.48 4.03 16.44
N TYR A 153 10.63 3.29 17.15
CA TYR A 153 10.98 1.90 17.48
C TYR A 153 10.90 0.97 16.27
N LEU A 154 9.97 1.18 15.34
CA LEU A 154 9.92 0.39 14.11
C LEU A 154 11.21 0.53 13.28
N ARG A 155 11.70 1.76 13.13
CA ARG A 155 12.98 1.99 12.45
C ARG A 155 14.16 1.29 13.13
N ALA A 156 14.18 1.28 14.46
CA ALA A 156 15.24 0.60 15.23
C ALA A 156 15.29 -0.92 14.94
N TYR A 157 14.16 -1.55 14.61
CA TYR A 157 14.09 -2.96 14.21
C TYR A 157 14.27 -3.19 12.71
N GLY A 158 14.43 -2.14 11.89
CA GLY A 158 14.70 -2.24 10.46
C GLY A 158 13.47 -2.12 9.56
N PHE A 159 12.29 -1.80 10.09
CA PHE A 159 11.12 -1.44 9.29
C PHE A 159 11.33 -0.08 8.61
N ASN A 160 10.69 0.11 7.46
CA ASN A 160 10.73 1.37 6.74
C ASN A 160 9.35 1.87 6.30
N LEU A 161 8.29 1.11 6.54
CA LEU A 161 6.90 1.50 6.29
C LEU A 161 5.98 0.97 7.40
N ASP A 162 5.09 1.82 7.92
CA ASP A 162 3.98 1.38 8.75
C ASP A 162 2.64 1.52 8.00
N PHE A 163 1.79 0.50 8.08
CA PHE A 163 0.40 0.57 7.62
C PHE A 163 -0.48 1.27 8.66
N ALA A 164 -0.11 2.49 9.00
CA ALA A 164 -0.79 3.43 9.89
C ALA A 164 -0.48 4.87 9.42
N PRO A 165 -1.34 5.86 9.75
CA PRO A 165 -2.52 5.79 10.59
C PRO A 165 -3.80 5.32 9.87
N VAL A 166 -4.79 4.88 10.67
CA VAL A 166 -6.15 4.63 10.18
C VAL A 166 -6.85 5.97 9.95
N ALA A 167 -7.28 6.23 8.70
CA ALA A 167 -7.99 7.43 8.29
C ALA A 167 -9.51 7.23 8.17
N ASP A 168 -10.01 6.04 8.52
CA ASP A 168 -11.45 5.80 8.56
C ASP A 168 -12.13 6.67 9.61
N VAL A 169 -13.33 7.14 9.28
CA VAL A 169 -14.24 7.78 10.23
C VAL A 169 -15.23 6.72 10.75
N ASP A 170 -15.33 6.51 12.07
CA ASP A 170 -16.27 5.55 12.64
C ASP A 170 -17.70 6.11 12.59
N SER A 171 -18.22 6.25 11.38
CA SER A 171 -19.52 6.87 11.09
C SER A 171 -20.71 5.92 11.32
N ASN A 172 -20.46 4.59 11.35
CA ASN A 172 -21.46 3.59 11.62
C ASN A 172 -21.20 2.89 12.98
N PRO A 173 -21.98 3.13 14.02
CA PRO A 173 -21.79 2.50 15.34
C PRO A 173 -21.88 0.96 15.33
N ALA A 174 -22.48 0.37 14.29
CA ALA A 174 -22.57 -1.08 14.10
C ALA A 174 -21.37 -1.67 13.34
N ASN A 175 -20.37 -0.85 12.98
CA ASN A 175 -19.19 -1.31 12.27
C ASN A 175 -18.38 -2.31 13.12
N PRO A 176 -18.16 -3.56 12.64
CA PRO A 176 -17.48 -4.59 13.43
C PRO A 176 -15.94 -4.55 13.32
N VAL A 177 -15.37 -3.71 12.42
CA VAL A 177 -13.96 -3.79 11.99
C VAL A 177 -13.17 -2.58 12.45
N ILE A 178 -13.69 -1.38 12.25
CA ILE A 178 -12.98 -0.13 12.51
C ILE A 178 -13.12 0.30 13.96
N GLY A 179 -14.30 0.71 14.38
CA GLY A 179 -14.58 1.05 15.77
C GLY A 179 -13.47 1.89 16.44
N ARG A 180 -12.83 1.32 17.45
CA ARG A 180 -11.77 2.00 18.23
C ARG A 180 -10.44 2.18 17.46
N ARG A 181 -10.28 1.61 16.27
CA ARG A 181 -9.11 1.86 15.39
C ARG A 181 -9.18 3.25 14.76
N ALA A 182 -10.38 3.82 14.54
CA ALA A 182 -10.54 5.20 14.10
C ALA A 182 -10.29 6.20 15.22
N TYR A 183 -9.72 7.35 14.92
CA TYR A 183 -9.50 8.42 15.88
C TYR A 183 -10.82 9.02 16.37
N SER A 184 -11.83 9.18 15.48
CA SER A 184 -13.09 9.83 15.84
C SER A 184 -14.26 9.32 15.03
N THR A 185 -15.48 9.62 15.52
CA THR A 185 -16.73 9.60 14.76
C THR A 185 -16.98 10.93 14.03
N ASP A 186 -16.27 11.99 14.42
CA ASP A 186 -16.27 13.29 13.75
C ASP A 186 -15.14 13.34 12.71
N ALA A 187 -15.49 13.63 11.46
CA ALA A 187 -14.57 13.59 10.33
C ALA A 187 -13.51 14.70 10.39
N GLN A 188 -13.86 15.89 10.92
CA GLN A 188 -12.93 17.00 11.06
C GLN A 188 -11.87 16.70 12.14
N GLN A 189 -12.33 16.13 13.27
CA GLN A 189 -11.40 15.70 14.32
C GLN A 189 -10.50 14.55 13.83
N ALA A 190 -11.06 13.57 13.12
CA ALA A 190 -10.27 12.49 12.50
C ALA A 190 -9.20 13.05 11.56
N ALA A 191 -9.55 14.03 10.72
CA ALA A 191 -8.62 14.69 9.82
C ALA A 191 -7.45 15.38 10.54
N GLN A 192 -7.73 16.11 11.63
CA GLN A 192 -6.69 16.73 12.45
C GLN A 192 -5.73 15.71 13.08
N MET A 193 -6.28 14.59 13.59
CA MET A 193 -5.46 13.53 14.18
C MET A 193 -4.62 12.80 13.14
N VAL A 194 -5.18 12.54 11.95
CA VAL A 194 -4.45 11.89 10.84
C VAL A 194 -3.30 12.77 10.37
N THR A 195 -3.53 14.09 10.17
CA THR A 195 -2.46 15.05 9.85
C THR A 195 -1.31 14.93 10.84
N ALA A 196 -1.62 15.07 12.13
CA ALA A 196 -0.61 15.06 13.18
C ALA A 196 0.13 13.71 13.29
N ALA A 197 -0.58 12.59 13.10
CA ALA A 197 0.04 11.26 13.09
C ALA A 197 1.02 11.08 11.93
N VAL A 198 0.64 11.51 10.70
CA VAL A 198 1.52 11.49 9.51
C VAL A 198 2.79 12.30 9.78
N GLU A 199 2.65 13.53 10.30
CA GLU A 199 3.79 14.37 10.66
C GLU A 199 4.69 13.68 11.72
N GLY A 200 4.10 13.04 12.73
CA GLY A 200 4.85 12.31 13.75
C GLY A 200 5.64 11.11 13.20
N PHE A 201 5.06 10.33 12.26
CA PHE A 201 5.79 9.26 11.56
C PHE A 201 6.96 9.84 10.76
N HIS A 202 6.76 10.93 10.03
CA HIS A 202 7.81 11.59 9.26
C HIS A 202 8.92 12.17 10.12
N GLU A 203 8.61 12.74 11.29
CA GLU A 203 9.59 13.18 12.28
C GLU A 203 10.50 12.02 12.75
N ALA A 204 9.97 10.80 12.82
CA ALA A 204 10.75 9.61 13.10
C ALA A 204 11.51 9.07 11.87
N GLY A 205 11.34 9.68 10.69
CA GLY A 205 11.85 9.19 9.42
C GLY A 205 11.19 7.89 8.95
N MET A 206 9.98 7.55 9.43
CA MET A 206 9.20 6.38 9.05
C MET A 206 8.20 6.74 7.95
N LEU A 207 8.15 5.93 6.87
CA LEU A 207 7.08 6.03 5.89
C LEU A 207 5.77 5.53 6.50
N CYS A 208 4.66 6.14 6.10
CA CYS A 208 3.34 5.84 6.68
C CYS A 208 2.25 5.70 5.62
N THR A 209 1.12 5.12 6.04
CA THR A 209 0.02 4.75 5.15
C THR A 209 -1.30 5.19 5.73
N VAL A 210 -2.10 5.97 5.00
CA VAL A 210 -3.51 6.18 5.37
C VAL A 210 -4.39 5.07 4.81
N LYS A 211 -5.33 4.56 5.61
CA LYS A 211 -6.18 3.41 5.28
C LYS A 211 -7.54 3.50 5.98
N HIS A 212 -8.58 2.90 5.43
CA HIS A 212 -8.71 2.05 4.25
C HIS A 212 -9.59 2.77 3.22
N PHE A 213 -8.97 3.35 2.20
CA PHE A 213 -9.67 4.14 1.18
C PHE A 213 -10.72 3.31 0.43
N PRO A 214 -11.93 3.80 0.16
CA PRO A 214 -12.46 5.15 0.37
C PRO A 214 -13.20 5.36 1.73
N GLY A 215 -12.85 4.64 2.78
CA GLY A 215 -13.46 4.73 4.11
C GLY A 215 -14.25 3.48 4.47
N HIS A 216 -13.69 2.67 5.37
CA HIS A 216 -14.31 1.42 5.85
C HIS A 216 -15.25 1.63 7.04
N GLY A 217 -15.23 2.82 7.66
CA GLY A 217 -15.95 3.07 8.92
C GLY A 217 -17.49 3.14 8.79
N ASP A 218 -18.01 3.37 7.57
CA ASP A 218 -19.46 3.37 7.27
C ASP A 218 -20.05 1.96 7.07
N THR A 219 -19.22 0.95 6.79
CA THR A 219 -19.70 -0.39 6.44
C THR A 219 -20.27 -1.14 7.63
N GLY A 220 -21.34 -1.91 7.41
CA GLY A 220 -21.92 -2.80 8.43
C GLY A 220 -21.38 -4.23 8.41
N GLN A 221 -20.39 -4.53 7.56
CA GLN A 221 -19.84 -5.86 7.33
C GLN A 221 -18.31 -5.85 7.36
N ASP A 222 -17.74 -6.99 7.72
CA ASP A 222 -16.30 -7.21 7.74
C ASP A 222 -15.83 -7.80 6.41
N SER A 223 -14.99 -7.08 5.68
CA SER A 223 -14.40 -7.51 4.40
C SER A 223 -13.49 -8.75 4.53
N HIS A 224 -13.07 -9.12 5.74
CA HIS A 224 -12.37 -10.39 5.98
C HIS A 224 -13.25 -11.62 5.78
N TYR A 225 -14.57 -11.49 5.95
CA TYR A 225 -15.52 -12.60 5.81
C TYR A 225 -16.32 -12.59 4.51
N GLY A 226 -16.42 -11.44 3.83
CA GLY A 226 -17.17 -11.29 2.59
C GLY A 226 -17.12 -9.87 2.05
N THR A 227 -18.05 -9.55 1.15
CA THR A 227 -18.16 -8.18 0.60
C THR A 227 -18.67 -7.22 1.66
N ALA A 228 -17.98 -6.11 1.86
CA ALA A 228 -18.45 -4.97 2.62
C ALA A 228 -18.95 -3.89 1.64
N THR A 229 -20.04 -3.19 1.98
CA THR A 229 -20.64 -2.21 1.09
C THR A 229 -20.92 -0.91 1.84
N SER A 230 -20.56 0.23 1.24
CA SER A 230 -21.06 1.54 1.59
C SER A 230 -22.03 2.02 0.51
N TYR A 231 -23.21 2.46 0.92
CA TYR A 231 -24.25 2.98 -0.01
C TYR A 231 -24.20 4.49 -0.15
N LYS A 232 -23.20 5.17 0.41
CA LYS A 232 -23.00 6.59 0.22
C LYS A 232 -22.70 6.91 -1.24
N THR A 233 -23.23 8.04 -1.71
CA THR A 233 -22.79 8.66 -2.95
C THR A 233 -21.39 9.24 -2.79
N TRP A 234 -20.70 9.54 -3.90
CA TRP A 234 -19.38 10.17 -3.82
C TRP A 234 -19.41 11.51 -3.10
N GLU A 235 -20.46 12.33 -3.32
CA GLU A 235 -20.62 13.62 -2.65
C GLU A 235 -20.80 13.45 -1.12
N GLU A 236 -21.54 12.44 -0.67
CA GLU A 236 -21.65 12.12 0.75
C GLU A 236 -20.33 11.64 1.34
N MET A 237 -19.56 10.84 0.59
CA MET A 237 -18.22 10.39 1.01
C MET A 237 -17.25 11.58 1.11
N LYS A 238 -17.30 12.53 0.17
CA LYS A 238 -16.48 13.75 0.25
C LYS A 238 -16.78 14.60 1.49
N ALA A 239 -18.02 14.62 1.91
CA ALA A 239 -18.42 15.40 3.09
C ALA A 239 -17.96 14.78 4.42
N THR A 240 -17.57 13.50 4.43
CA THR A 240 -17.21 12.76 5.66
C THR A 240 -15.94 11.92 5.48
N GLU A 241 -16.03 10.78 4.80
CA GLU A 241 -14.96 9.79 4.72
C GLU A 241 -13.67 10.34 4.10
N MET A 242 -13.78 11.25 3.11
CA MET A 242 -12.62 11.79 2.42
C MET A 242 -11.83 12.81 3.22
N LEU A 243 -12.44 13.51 4.20
CA LEU A 243 -11.75 14.57 4.95
C LEU A 243 -10.43 14.09 5.61
N PRO A 244 -10.36 12.92 6.29
CA PRO A 244 -9.09 12.42 6.82
C PRO A 244 -8.10 11.99 5.73
N PHE A 245 -8.57 11.47 4.58
CA PHE A 245 -7.67 11.12 3.46
C PHE A 245 -7.08 12.36 2.80
N GLU A 246 -7.89 13.38 2.52
CA GLU A 246 -7.43 14.67 2.01
C GLU A 246 -6.40 15.31 2.96
N ALA A 247 -6.67 15.27 4.26
CA ALA A 247 -5.77 15.78 5.28
C ALA A 247 -4.45 15.00 5.32
N GLY A 248 -4.49 13.67 5.23
CA GLY A 248 -3.30 12.83 5.13
C GLY A 248 -2.49 13.08 3.86
N ILE A 249 -3.16 13.27 2.72
CA ILE A 249 -2.53 13.62 1.44
C ILE A 249 -1.86 15.00 1.54
N ALA A 250 -2.54 15.99 2.11
CA ALA A 250 -1.99 17.33 2.32
C ALA A 250 -0.79 17.33 3.29
N ALA A 251 -0.76 16.42 4.28
CA ALA A 251 0.37 16.19 5.18
C ALA A 251 1.52 15.42 4.53
N GLY A 252 1.38 15.00 3.26
CA GLY A 252 2.43 14.34 2.49
C GLY A 252 2.58 12.84 2.77
N VAL A 253 1.48 12.15 3.13
CA VAL A 253 1.49 10.69 3.33
C VAL A 253 2.10 9.96 2.13
N ASP A 254 2.82 8.89 2.40
CA ASP A 254 3.60 8.17 1.39
C ASP A 254 2.79 7.15 0.62
N VAL A 255 1.86 6.49 1.31
CA VAL A 255 1.07 5.37 0.79
C VAL A 255 -0.40 5.55 1.15
N VAL A 256 -1.30 5.20 0.22
CA VAL A 256 -2.73 5.01 0.49
C VAL A 256 -3.08 3.54 0.29
N MET A 257 -3.67 2.90 1.31
CA MET A 257 -4.17 1.53 1.20
C MET A 257 -5.66 1.54 0.86
N THR A 258 -6.03 0.77 -0.17
CA THR A 258 -7.40 0.69 -0.68
C THR A 258 -8.13 -0.53 -0.13
N ALA A 259 -9.34 -0.33 0.36
CA ALA A 259 -10.20 -1.38 0.92
C ALA A 259 -10.88 -2.23 -0.17
N HIS A 260 -11.31 -3.43 0.21
CA HIS A 260 -12.15 -4.30 -0.62
C HIS A 260 -13.63 -4.06 -0.32
N ILE A 261 -14.09 -2.81 -0.46
CA ILE A 261 -15.49 -2.43 -0.27
C ILE A 261 -16.13 -2.01 -1.59
N THR A 262 -17.38 -2.38 -1.81
CA THR A 262 -18.18 -1.92 -2.95
C THR A 262 -18.91 -0.64 -2.61
N THR A 263 -19.01 0.27 -3.59
CA THR A 263 -19.63 1.59 -3.42
C THR A 263 -20.61 1.86 -4.56
N PRO A 264 -21.76 1.12 -4.62
CA PRO A 264 -22.64 1.09 -5.80
C PRO A 264 -23.27 2.45 -6.14
N ASN A 265 -23.33 3.38 -5.20
CA ASN A 265 -23.84 4.73 -5.45
C ASN A 265 -22.73 5.74 -5.78
N ALA A 266 -21.46 5.35 -5.63
CA ALA A 266 -20.30 6.20 -5.96
C ALA A 266 -19.58 5.74 -7.24
N THR A 267 -19.70 4.43 -7.60
CA THR A 267 -19.14 3.84 -8.83
C THR A 267 -20.21 3.01 -9.54
N ALA A 268 -20.16 2.98 -10.88
CA ALA A 268 -21.12 2.19 -11.67
C ALA A 268 -20.56 0.82 -12.11
N ASP A 269 -19.31 0.50 -11.75
CA ASP A 269 -18.61 -0.71 -12.22
C ASP A 269 -18.90 -1.96 -11.38
N GLY A 270 -19.53 -1.81 -10.20
CA GLY A 270 -19.87 -2.92 -9.31
C GLY A 270 -18.68 -3.62 -8.68
N LEU A 271 -17.47 -3.10 -8.85
CA LEU A 271 -16.23 -3.67 -8.35
C LEU A 271 -15.92 -3.19 -6.93
N PRO A 272 -15.14 -3.97 -6.14
CA PRO A 272 -14.51 -3.44 -4.93
C PRO A 272 -13.61 -2.25 -5.26
N ALA A 273 -13.51 -1.28 -4.35
CA ALA A 273 -12.74 -0.06 -4.56
C ALA A 273 -11.29 -0.31 -5.00
N SER A 274 -10.64 -1.37 -4.45
CA SER A 274 -9.29 -1.80 -4.84
C SER A 274 -9.13 -2.29 -6.28
N LEU A 275 -10.24 -2.57 -6.98
CA LEU A 275 -10.27 -3.04 -8.37
C LEU A 275 -11.01 -2.05 -9.30
N SER A 276 -11.53 -0.94 -8.76
CA SER A 276 -12.33 0.05 -9.47
C SER A 276 -11.45 1.15 -10.06
N TYR A 277 -11.43 1.26 -11.40
CA TYR A 277 -10.75 2.36 -12.08
C TYR A 277 -11.29 3.72 -11.66
N THR A 278 -12.63 3.84 -11.57
CA THR A 278 -13.26 5.08 -11.11
C THR A 278 -12.75 5.47 -9.72
N MET A 279 -12.71 4.52 -8.77
CA MET A 279 -12.31 4.85 -7.41
C MET A 279 -10.81 5.18 -7.31
N ILE A 280 -9.94 4.39 -7.97
CA ILE A 280 -8.49 4.55 -7.87
C ILE A 280 -7.97 5.66 -8.79
N THR A 281 -8.29 5.60 -10.08
CA THR A 281 -7.69 6.52 -11.05
C THR A 281 -8.44 7.85 -11.11
N GLU A 282 -9.77 7.83 -11.21
CA GLU A 282 -10.52 9.08 -11.37
C GLU A 282 -10.64 9.82 -10.04
N ARG A 283 -10.96 9.13 -8.92
CA ARG A 283 -11.17 9.77 -7.62
C ARG A 283 -9.86 10.00 -6.87
N LEU A 284 -9.11 8.94 -6.53
CA LEU A 284 -7.91 9.07 -5.68
C LEU A 284 -6.77 9.79 -6.41
N ARG A 285 -6.45 9.39 -7.65
CA ARG A 285 -5.39 10.06 -8.43
C ARG A 285 -5.85 11.40 -9.00
N GLY A 286 -7.01 11.43 -9.67
CA GLY A 286 -7.47 12.59 -10.41
C GLY A 286 -8.06 13.68 -9.51
N GLU A 287 -9.08 13.36 -8.70
CA GLU A 287 -9.83 14.36 -7.93
C GLU A 287 -9.10 14.72 -6.62
N LEU A 288 -8.62 13.72 -5.84
CA LEU A 288 -7.88 13.97 -4.60
C LEU A 288 -6.38 14.26 -4.84
N GLY A 289 -5.87 14.07 -6.06
CA GLY A 289 -4.53 14.46 -6.47
C GLY A 289 -3.39 13.64 -5.86
N PHE A 290 -3.65 12.44 -5.31
CA PHE A 290 -2.61 11.63 -4.67
C PHE A 290 -1.57 11.12 -5.67
N GLN A 291 -0.30 11.41 -5.45
CA GLN A 291 0.81 11.03 -6.32
C GLN A 291 1.73 9.94 -5.74
N GLY A 292 1.56 9.57 -4.48
CA GLY A 292 2.34 8.53 -3.81
C GLY A 292 1.95 7.10 -4.26
N VAL A 293 2.38 6.09 -3.53
CA VAL A 293 2.10 4.68 -3.84
C VAL A 293 0.69 4.29 -3.37
N ILE A 294 -0.08 3.66 -4.25
CA ILE A 294 -1.37 3.06 -3.90
C ILE A 294 -1.17 1.54 -3.74
N VAL A 295 -1.51 1.02 -2.56
CA VAL A 295 -1.46 -0.42 -2.25
C VAL A 295 -2.88 -0.97 -2.04
N THR A 296 -3.15 -2.18 -2.50
CA THR A 296 -4.40 -2.87 -2.11
C THR A 296 -4.36 -3.26 -0.64
N ASP A 297 -5.50 -3.42 0.01
CA ASP A 297 -5.59 -4.34 1.15
C ASP A 297 -5.27 -5.76 0.70
N ALA A 298 -5.12 -6.72 1.62
CA ALA A 298 -4.67 -8.07 1.30
C ALA A 298 -5.57 -8.77 0.28
N LEU A 299 -5.05 -9.03 -0.93
CA LEU A 299 -5.79 -9.72 -2.00
C LEU A 299 -6.19 -11.17 -1.63
N GLY A 300 -5.57 -11.73 -0.59
CA GLY A 300 -5.96 -13.02 -0.01
C GLY A 300 -7.22 -12.98 0.85
N MET A 301 -7.84 -11.82 1.10
CA MET A 301 -9.08 -11.67 1.87
C MET A 301 -10.28 -12.27 1.12
N ASN A 302 -11.28 -12.73 1.89
CA ASN A 302 -12.46 -13.39 1.32
C ASN A 302 -13.29 -12.48 0.41
N ALA A 303 -13.24 -11.17 0.61
CA ALA A 303 -13.88 -10.19 -0.26
C ALA A 303 -13.38 -10.24 -1.70
N ILE A 304 -12.15 -10.72 -1.94
CA ILE A 304 -11.54 -10.87 -3.26
C ILE A 304 -11.47 -12.34 -3.68
N LYS A 305 -10.80 -13.19 -2.91
CA LYS A 305 -10.46 -14.56 -3.34
C LYS A 305 -11.65 -15.48 -3.59
N LYS A 306 -12.86 -15.12 -3.12
CA LYS A 306 -14.11 -15.85 -3.42
C LYS A 306 -14.64 -15.57 -4.84
N TYR A 307 -14.26 -14.42 -5.42
CA TYR A 307 -14.86 -13.92 -6.66
C TYR A 307 -13.84 -13.79 -7.79
N PHE A 308 -12.55 -13.70 -7.48
CA PHE A 308 -11.48 -13.50 -8.45
C PHE A 308 -10.35 -14.51 -8.23
N ALA A 309 -9.85 -15.06 -9.33
CA ALA A 309 -8.60 -15.82 -9.29
C ALA A 309 -7.41 -14.89 -8.95
N PRO A 310 -6.29 -15.41 -8.40
CA PRO A 310 -5.15 -14.59 -8.02
C PRO A 310 -4.58 -13.73 -9.15
N ALA A 311 -4.49 -14.27 -10.37
CA ALA A 311 -4.04 -13.53 -11.54
C ALA A 311 -5.03 -12.43 -11.95
N GLU A 312 -6.34 -12.73 -11.92
CA GLU A 312 -7.40 -11.79 -12.30
C GLU A 312 -7.43 -10.58 -11.35
N SER A 313 -7.43 -10.82 -10.03
CA SER A 313 -7.43 -9.73 -9.05
C SER A 313 -6.17 -8.87 -9.13
N ALA A 314 -5.00 -9.47 -9.39
CA ALA A 314 -3.75 -8.76 -9.54
C ALA A 314 -3.77 -7.83 -10.77
N VAL A 315 -4.16 -8.37 -11.94
CA VAL A 315 -4.22 -7.60 -13.19
C VAL A 315 -5.31 -6.51 -13.09
N ALA A 316 -6.48 -6.83 -12.54
CA ALA A 316 -7.57 -5.86 -12.36
C ALA A 316 -7.15 -4.68 -11.48
N ALA A 317 -6.48 -4.92 -10.35
CA ALA A 317 -5.98 -3.86 -9.47
C ALA A 317 -4.97 -2.94 -10.18
N LEU A 318 -4.02 -3.52 -10.95
CA LEU A 318 -3.05 -2.73 -11.71
C LEU A 318 -3.71 -1.91 -12.82
N CYS A 319 -4.67 -2.48 -13.54
CA CYS A 319 -5.46 -1.76 -14.55
C CYS A 319 -6.33 -0.65 -13.92
N ALA A 320 -6.81 -0.84 -12.69
CA ALA A 320 -7.53 0.19 -11.95
C ALA A 320 -6.63 1.37 -11.52
N GLY A 321 -5.30 1.21 -11.52
CA GLY A 321 -4.37 2.29 -11.15
C GLY A 321 -3.61 2.05 -9.83
N VAL A 322 -3.78 0.89 -9.19
CA VAL A 322 -3.00 0.46 -8.01
C VAL A 322 -1.54 0.22 -8.39
N ASP A 323 -0.60 0.50 -7.51
CA ASP A 323 0.83 0.28 -7.73
C ASP A 323 1.33 -1.00 -7.06
N VAL A 324 0.77 -1.38 -5.92
CA VAL A 324 1.24 -2.50 -5.12
C VAL A 324 0.12 -3.48 -4.80
N LEU A 325 0.39 -4.75 -5.05
CA LEU A 325 -0.46 -5.90 -4.81
C LEU A 325 -0.06 -6.54 -3.48
N LEU A 326 -0.86 -6.31 -2.45
CA LEU A 326 -0.56 -6.81 -1.11
C LEU A 326 -1.05 -8.26 -0.94
N MET A 327 -0.14 -9.16 -0.55
CA MET A 327 -0.44 -10.52 -0.09
C MET A 327 -1.49 -11.26 -0.95
N PRO A 328 -1.24 -11.51 -2.26
CA PRO A 328 -2.13 -12.33 -3.08
C PRO A 328 -2.30 -13.73 -2.46
N SER A 329 -3.44 -14.36 -2.70
CA SER A 329 -3.71 -15.70 -2.16
C SER A 329 -2.80 -16.80 -2.75
N ASP A 330 -2.26 -16.58 -3.94
CA ASP A 330 -1.19 -17.37 -4.58
C ASP A 330 -0.24 -16.42 -5.31
N LEU A 331 0.98 -16.29 -4.75
CA LEU A 331 2.01 -15.40 -5.30
C LEU A 331 2.41 -15.81 -6.74
N ARG A 332 2.59 -17.11 -7.00
CA ARG A 332 3.05 -17.59 -8.31
C ARG A 332 2.00 -17.31 -9.39
N ALA A 333 0.75 -17.68 -9.12
CA ALA A 333 -0.34 -17.47 -10.05
C ALA A 333 -0.56 -15.98 -10.34
N ALA A 334 -0.50 -15.12 -9.32
CA ALA A 334 -0.64 -13.67 -9.48
C ALA A 334 0.53 -13.08 -10.27
N PHE A 335 1.77 -13.43 -9.90
CA PHE A 335 3.00 -12.94 -10.54
C PHE A 335 3.05 -13.31 -12.03
N ASP A 336 2.87 -14.61 -12.33
CA ASP A 336 2.89 -15.10 -13.71
C ASP A 336 1.70 -14.56 -14.50
N GLY A 337 0.57 -14.27 -13.84
CA GLY A 337 -0.58 -13.58 -14.44
C GLY A 337 -0.24 -12.15 -14.87
N VAL A 338 0.47 -11.39 -14.05
CA VAL A 338 0.91 -10.03 -14.39
C VAL A 338 1.95 -10.06 -15.51
N ILE A 339 2.93 -11.00 -15.48
CA ILE A 339 3.88 -11.16 -16.60
C ILE A 339 3.13 -11.36 -17.93
N ARG A 340 2.19 -12.32 -17.98
CA ARG A 340 1.39 -12.57 -19.19
C ARG A 340 0.60 -11.35 -19.63
N ALA A 341 0.02 -10.60 -18.68
CA ALA A 341 -0.76 -9.41 -18.99
C ALA A 341 0.09 -8.28 -19.61
N VAL A 342 1.37 -8.21 -19.26
CA VAL A 342 2.33 -7.29 -19.92
C VAL A 342 2.71 -7.82 -21.30
N GLU A 343 3.01 -9.11 -21.43
CA GLU A 343 3.43 -9.73 -22.69
C GLU A 343 2.34 -9.70 -23.75
N ASP A 344 1.05 -9.85 -23.38
CA ASP A 344 -0.10 -9.81 -24.30
C ASP A 344 -0.69 -8.39 -24.48
N GLY A 345 -0.18 -7.38 -23.76
CA GLY A 345 -0.59 -5.98 -23.86
C GLY A 345 -1.87 -5.63 -23.07
N THR A 346 -2.41 -6.55 -22.27
CA THR A 346 -3.54 -6.25 -21.35
C THR A 346 -3.15 -5.19 -20.33
N LEU A 347 -1.91 -5.25 -19.82
CA LEU A 347 -1.27 -4.23 -19.01
C LEU A 347 -0.11 -3.62 -19.82
N SER A 348 -0.18 -2.32 -20.13
CA SER A 348 0.89 -1.68 -20.89
C SER A 348 2.19 -1.60 -20.07
N GLU A 349 3.34 -1.68 -20.75
CA GLU A 349 4.65 -1.51 -20.11
C GLU A 349 4.78 -0.12 -19.49
N GLU A 350 4.19 0.91 -20.10
CA GLU A 350 4.15 2.26 -19.54
C GLU A 350 3.46 2.28 -18.18
N ARG A 351 2.27 1.65 -18.08
CA ARG A 351 1.54 1.56 -16.81
C ARG A 351 2.34 0.79 -15.74
N LEU A 352 3.02 -0.28 -16.12
CA LEU A 352 3.96 -1.01 -15.25
C LEU A 352 5.07 -0.09 -14.76
N ASN A 353 5.73 0.62 -15.70
CA ASN A 353 6.85 1.52 -15.39
C ASN A 353 6.42 2.69 -14.49
N GLU A 354 5.22 3.22 -14.63
CA GLU A 354 4.67 4.23 -13.72
C GLU A 354 4.61 3.73 -12.27
N SER A 355 4.09 2.51 -12.04
CA SER A 355 4.04 1.92 -10.71
C SER A 355 5.44 1.67 -10.15
N VAL A 356 6.33 1.10 -10.95
CA VAL A 356 7.71 0.81 -10.52
C VAL A 356 8.43 2.12 -10.16
N ARG A 357 8.26 3.18 -10.94
CA ARG A 357 8.82 4.50 -10.66
C ARG A 357 8.38 5.02 -9.28
N ARG A 358 7.07 4.98 -8.99
CA ARG A 358 6.54 5.39 -7.67
C ARG A 358 7.13 4.55 -6.53
N ILE A 359 7.24 3.23 -6.73
CA ILE A 359 7.81 2.31 -5.73
C ILE A 359 9.30 2.58 -5.51
N LEU A 360 10.08 2.80 -6.56
CA LEU A 360 11.50 3.15 -6.45
C LEU A 360 11.69 4.50 -5.76
N THR A 361 10.86 5.50 -6.07
CA THR A 361 10.86 6.80 -5.38
C THR A 361 10.54 6.63 -3.89
N LEU A 362 9.54 5.79 -3.55
CA LEU A 362 9.22 5.45 -2.16
C LEU A 362 10.42 4.82 -1.44
N LYS A 363 11.12 3.90 -2.11
CA LYS A 363 12.33 3.25 -1.58
C LYS A 363 13.46 4.25 -1.31
N GLN A 364 13.68 5.21 -2.21
CA GLN A 364 14.64 6.30 -1.97
C GLN A 364 14.24 7.17 -0.78
N LYS A 365 12.96 7.51 -0.65
CA LYS A 365 12.44 8.27 0.50
C LYS A 365 12.65 7.50 1.82
N ALA A 366 12.60 6.17 1.78
CA ALA A 366 12.96 5.29 2.91
C ALA A 366 14.47 5.28 3.23
N GLY A 367 15.30 5.91 2.43
CA GLY A 367 16.77 5.88 2.55
C GLY A 367 17.42 4.60 2.01
N LEU A 368 16.72 3.86 1.14
CA LEU A 368 17.24 2.63 0.53
C LEU A 368 18.09 2.95 -0.71
N ASP A 369 19.30 2.39 -0.78
CA ASP A 369 20.20 2.61 -1.92
C ASP A 369 19.79 1.73 -3.12
N LEU A 370 19.36 2.35 -4.20
CA LEU A 370 18.95 1.69 -5.44
C LEU A 370 20.12 1.29 -6.33
N ARG A 371 21.35 1.72 -6.02
CA ARG A 371 22.56 1.51 -6.85
C ARG A 371 23.21 0.14 -6.66
N GLY A 372 22.60 -0.80 -5.92
CA GLY A 372 23.12 -2.16 -5.73
C GLY A 372 23.48 -2.86 -7.04
N SER A 373 24.55 -3.63 -7.06
CA SER A 373 25.27 -4.17 -8.22
C SER A 373 24.38 -4.80 -9.30
N ALA A 374 24.45 -4.26 -10.52
CA ALA A 374 23.81 -4.78 -11.71
C ALA A 374 24.47 -6.08 -12.20
N ALA A 375 23.68 -7.10 -12.49
CA ALA A 375 24.02 -8.12 -13.46
C ALA A 375 23.29 -7.75 -14.76
N ALA A 376 24.06 -7.46 -15.82
CA ALA A 376 23.51 -7.06 -17.11
C ALA A 376 22.83 -8.24 -17.81
N GLU A 377 21.55 -8.11 -18.14
CA GLU A 377 20.87 -8.88 -19.17
C GLU A 377 20.31 -7.94 -20.24
N GLN A 378 20.27 -8.44 -21.48
CA GLN A 378 20.03 -7.65 -22.69
C GLN A 378 18.59 -7.11 -22.79
N PRO A 379 18.38 -5.94 -23.42
CA PRO A 379 17.05 -5.35 -23.60
C PRO A 379 16.19 -6.13 -24.59
N LEU A 380 14.90 -6.25 -24.26
CA LEU A 380 13.86 -6.78 -25.14
C LEU A 380 13.62 -5.85 -26.34
N PRO A 381 13.20 -6.38 -27.53
CA PRO A 381 12.98 -5.58 -28.72
C PRO A 381 11.79 -4.61 -28.54
N GLU A 382 12.00 -3.37 -29.00
CA GLU A 382 10.97 -2.32 -29.03
C GLU A 382 9.71 -2.77 -29.78
N LYS A 383 8.56 -2.72 -29.09
CA LYS A 383 7.24 -2.70 -29.73
C LYS A 383 6.62 -1.32 -29.56
N THR A 384 6.13 -0.80 -30.67
CA THR A 384 5.46 0.50 -30.80
C THR A 384 4.27 0.66 -29.85
N PRO A 385 4.07 1.87 -29.27
CA PRO A 385 2.98 2.12 -28.36
C PRO A 385 1.69 2.33 -29.13
N ASP A 386 0.72 1.43 -28.95
CA ASP A 386 -0.67 1.79 -29.17
C ASP A 386 -1.58 0.93 -28.28
N THR A 387 -2.50 1.62 -27.67
CA THR A 387 -3.71 1.17 -26.97
C THR A 387 -3.72 1.34 -25.46
N LYS A 388 -4.60 2.24 -25.05
CA LYS A 388 -5.19 2.32 -23.72
C LYS A 388 -5.62 0.92 -23.30
N CYS A 389 -5.24 0.50 -22.11
CA CYS A 389 -5.72 -0.73 -21.50
C CYS A 389 -7.26 -0.76 -21.60
N SER A 390 -7.80 -1.60 -22.49
CA SER A 390 -9.25 -1.73 -22.68
C SER A 390 -9.83 -2.63 -21.60
N PHE A 391 -9.81 -2.11 -20.36
CA PHE A 391 -10.34 -2.75 -19.17
C PHE A 391 -11.82 -3.12 -19.33
N SER A 392 -12.60 -2.29 -20.04
CA SER A 392 -14.02 -2.56 -20.32
C SER A 392 -14.22 -3.77 -21.20
N ASP A 393 -13.30 -4.05 -22.15
CA ASP A 393 -13.41 -5.19 -23.06
C ASP A 393 -12.89 -6.48 -22.41
N TRP A 394 -11.91 -6.37 -21.51
CA TRP A 394 -11.44 -7.48 -20.69
C TRP A 394 -12.50 -7.90 -19.65
N LEU A 395 -13.16 -6.96 -18.97
CA LEU A 395 -14.31 -7.24 -18.09
C LEU A 395 -15.46 -7.92 -18.84
N LYS A 396 -15.81 -7.46 -20.04
CA LYS A 396 -16.85 -8.11 -20.86
C LYS A 396 -16.51 -9.56 -21.21
N LYS A 397 -15.23 -9.88 -21.43
CA LYS A 397 -14.77 -11.26 -21.67
C LYS A 397 -14.93 -12.14 -20.42
N LEU A 398 -14.65 -11.64 -19.23
CA LEU A 398 -14.85 -12.36 -17.96
C LEU A 398 -16.33 -12.68 -17.71
N TRP A 399 -17.25 -11.75 -18.02
CA TRP A 399 -18.68 -11.93 -17.78
C TRP A 399 -19.39 -12.73 -18.87
N SER A 400 -18.90 -12.72 -20.11
CA SER A 400 -19.46 -13.53 -21.19
C SER A 400 -19.08 -15.02 -21.13
N GLY A 401 -18.08 -15.38 -20.33
CA GLY A 401 -17.69 -16.78 -20.09
C GLY A 401 -18.55 -17.52 -19.03
N ALA A 402 -19.32 -16.78 -18.22
CA ALA A 402 -20.13 -17.35 -17.14
C ALA A 402 -21.49 -17.92 -17.61
N ASP A 403 -21.97 -17.55 -18.80
CA ASP A 403 -23.28 -18.02 -19.33
C ASP A 403 -23.19 -19.31 -20.16
N SER A 404 -22.04 -19.97 -20.26
CA SER A 404 -21.86 -21.19 -21.04
C SER A 404 -21.70 -22.49 -20.22
N ALA A 405 -21.97 -22.43 -18.90
CA ALA A 405 -21.95 -23.59 -18.01
C ALA A 405 -23.22 -23.60 -17.13
N ALA A 406 -24.39 -23.86 -17.76
CA ALA A 406 -25.62 -24.26 -17.09
C ALA A 406 -26.13 -25.54 -17.77
#